data_a17441c2389ddfd8b88e7b70ae21ace5
#
_entry.id   a17441c2389ddfd8b88e7b70ae21ace5
#
_cell.length_a   1.000
_cell.length_b   1.000
_cell.length_c   1.000
_cell.angle_alpha   90.00
_cell.angle_beta   90.00
_cell.angle_gamma   90.00
#
_symmetry.space_group_name_H-M   'P 1'
#
loop_
_entity.id
_entity.type
_entity.pdbx_description
1 polymer ?
#
loop_
_entity_poly.entity_id
_entity_poly.type
_entity_poly.pdbx_seq_one_letter_code
_entity_poly.pdbx_strand_id
1 'polypeptide(L)'
;MPWDQLARQSILLQAVSVWRDDPENWLAGSFDRLPETVRVNPLRSDSEWTEGWLEGIGSERIGWFIGPGSAWTLPFNRGAAEGDIREMLADLHETGRLTRQEAVSMLPAIALDAQPGEVVLDMCASPGSKTTQISEHLGEAGAVFANEVVNSRVNMLVTNVQRHGSRTSVVVHHDGRYIPRVPESGFDRILVDVPCTGSGTTRKNPDVWGKWLPSGGRSLHDLQVALLSRAVALVKPGGRVVYATCSLDPVEDEAVVAEVLRNSEGVDMKSVMELLPDVPGEAGRTDWPSLDDGGGVTVVEIPESMQPPSEQGIASQLPRSMRVWNDKIGGGGFFLAVLEKSEDAPERPAPEVEVKMTAEEVKPDSDNSPRPIPDEVASVVESAWGALPDDLWLRGKRLLLSTPEVHDVWESERSRRGGRTRIPGGRWRPLKVIHLGLSAARLRRGDVERIVAGAAHELAPRLPNASSEVDGDLIDALLADEEMSPDEAGVNAVRGGHILIDRATRDCVSVWVGVRVSLMLGKAERRILSLKRGLSITEKEEE
;
A
#
# COMPACT_ATOMS: atom_id res chain seq x y z
N MET A 1 25.50 16.79 18.39
CA MET A 1 24.43 15.85 18.76
C MET A 1 25.09 14.57 19.28
N PRO A 2 24.50 13.82 20.21
CA PRO A 2 25.12 12.59 20.75
C PRO A 2 25.40 11.54 19.66
N TRP A 3 24.68 11.59 18.55
CA TRP A 3 24.83 10.68 17.42
C TRP A 3 26.03 10.97 16.51
N ASP A 4 26.55 12.19 16.46
CA ASP A 4 27.66 12.55 15.57
C ASP A 4 28.93 11.76 15.89
N GLN A 5 29.30 11.68 17.16
CA GLN A 5 30.46 10.92 17.58
C GLN A 5 30.32 9.42 17.30
N LEU A 6 29.12 8.86 17.56
CA LEU A 6 28.82 7.46 17.28
C LEU A 6 28.89 7.17 15.79
N ALA A 7 28.28 8.04 14.95
CA ALA A 7 28.27 7.90 13.51
C ALA A 7 29.69 7.91 12.92
N ARG A 8 30.55 8.85 13.36
CA ARG A 8 31.94 8.94 12.89
C ARG A 8 32.80 7.73 13.27
N GLN A 9 32.42 6.99 14.29
CA GLN A 9 33.09 5.76 14.74
C GLN A 9 32.40 4.49 14.28
N SER A 10 31.28 4.61 13.53
CA SER A 10 30.46 3.46 13.15
C SER A 10 31.08 2.62 12.05
N ILE A 11 30.79 1.33 12.10
CA ILE A 11 31.09 0.39 11.01
C ILE A 11 30.37 0.79 9.73
N LEU A 12 29.16 1.34 9.86
CA LEU A 12 28.38 1.81 8.71
C LEU A 12 29.09 2.92 7.93
N LEU A 13 29.69 3.92 8.62
CA LEU A 13 30.44 4.96 7.91
C LEU A 13 31.66 4.38 7.19
N GLN A 14 32.38 3.45 7.84
CA GLN A 14 33.52 2.77 7.21
C GLN A 14 33.08 2.01 5.95
N ALA A 15 31.95 1.30 6.02
CA ALA A 15 31.39 0.59 4.88
C ALA A 15 30.96 1.55 3.74
N VAL A 16 30.26 2.63 4.06
CA VAL A 16 29.86 3.64 3.07
C VAL A 16 31.10 4.29 2.42
N SER A 17 32.19 4.49 3.16
CA SER A 17 33.45 5.02 2.62
C SER A 17 34.09 4.10 1.57
N VAL A 18 33.73 2.82 1.59
CA VAL A 18 34.14 1.85 0.54
C VAL A 18 33.15 1.83 -0.63
N TRP A 19 31.88 2.08 -0.35
CA TRP A 19 30.84 2.07 -1.38
C TRP A 19 30.67 3.39 -2.12
N ARG A 20 31.29 4.47 -1.65
CA ARG A 20 31.09 5.81 -2.18
C ARG A 20 32.33 6.67 -2.05
N ASP A 21 32.63 7.46 -3.08
CA ASP A 21 33.79 8.36 -3.11
C ASP A 21 33.64 9.57 -2.17
N ASP A 22 32.41 9.99 -1.87
CA ASP A 22 32.12 11.15 -1.01
C ASP A 22 31.22 10.76 0.19
N PRO A 23 31.78 10.05 1.19
CA PRO A 23 31.04 9.62 2.37
C PRO A 23 30.72 10.79 3.33
N GLU A 24 31.49 11.88 3.31
CA GLU A 24 31.31 13.00 4.25
C GLU A 24 30.03 13.80 3.94
N ASN A 25 29.67 14.00 2.68
CA ASN A 25 28.41 14.64 2.31
C ASN A 25 27.21 13.77 2.72
N TRP A 26 27.29 12.46 2.51
CA TRP A 26 26.29 11.52 2.98
C TRP A 26 26.17 11.55 4.52
N LEU A 27 27.28 11.56 5.24
CA LEU A 27 27.30 11.65 6.70
C LEU A 27 26.64 12.95 7.17
N ALA A 28 27.00 14.08 6.58
CA ALA A 28 26.42 15.38 6.90
C ALA A 28 24.89 15.37 6.69
N GLY A 29 24.43 14.91 5.53
CA GLY A 29 23.00 14.77 5.20
C GLY A 29 22.25 13.81 6.13
N SER A 30 22.96 12.85 6.75
CA SER A 30 22.36 11.90 7.69
C SER A 30 21.92 12.52 9.03
N PHE A 31 22.39 13.72 9.36
CA PHE A 31 21.99 14.44 10.57
C PHE A 31 20.84 15.43 10.34
N ASP A 32 20.50 15.71 9.10
CA ASP A 32 19.33 16.52 8.79
C ASP A 32 18.06 15.78 9.17
N ARG A 33 17.11 16.50 9.76
CA ARG A 33 15.79 15.92 10.02
C ARG A 33 15.05 15.68 8.71
N LEU A 34 14.38 14.54 8.62
CA LEU A 34 13.51 14.26 7.47
C LEU A 34 12.39 15.31 7.41
N PRO A 35 12.11 15.87 6.23
CA PRO A 35 10.89 16.65 6.03
C PRO A 35 9.68 15.75 6.23
N GLU A 36 8.56 16.33 6.66
CA GLU A 36 7.28 15.63 6.59
C GLU A 36 6.82 15.60 5.13
N THR A 37 6.54 14.41 4.62
CA THR A 37 6.04 14.23 3.25
C THR A 37 4.74 13.43 3.25
N VAL A 38 3.84 13.81 2.35
CA VAL A 38 2.52 13.22 2.22
C VAL A 38 2.17 12.99 0.76
N ARG A 39 1.26 12.05 0.54
CA ARG A 39 0.65 11.81 -0.76
C ARG A 39 -0.86 12.03 -0.64
N VAL A 40 -1.43 12.82 -1.54
CA VAL A 40 -2.88 13.07 -1.63
C VAL A 40 -3.52 11.89 -2.34
N ASN A 41 -4.60 11.38 -1.77
CA ASN A 41 -5.36 10.25 -2.32
C ASN A 41 -6.28 10.73 -3.45
N PRO A 42 -6.00 10.40 -4.72
CA PRO A 42 -6.80 10.83 -5.86
C PRO A 42 -8.17 10.13 -5.94
N LEU A 43 -8.38 9.03 -5.17
CA LEU A 43 -9.65 8.30 -5.12
C LEU A 43 -10.70 9.02 -4.25
N ARG A 44 -10.33 10.12 -3.58
CA ARG A 44 -11.25 10.96 -2.82
C ARG A 44 -11.79 12.08 -3.69
N SER A 45 -13.10 12.28 -3.66
CA SER A 45 -13.79 13.29 -4.47
C SER A 45 -13.37 14.74 -4.18
N ASP A 46 -12.74 14.98 -3.03
CA ASP A 46 -12.26 16.29 -2.58
C ASP A 46 -10.73 16.38 -2.51
N SER A 47 -10.02 15.61 -3.36
CA SER A 47 -8.56 15.65 -3.47
C SER A 47 -8.04 17.05 -3.82
N GLU A 48 -8.69 17.77 -4.73
CA GLU A 48 -8.33 19.15 -5.09
C GLU A 48 -8.42 20.12 -3.89
N TRP A 49 -9.45 19.98 -3.05
CA TRP A 49 -9.55 20.75 -1.81
C TRP A 49 -8.40 20.44 -0.85
N THR A 50 -8.03 19.17 -0.72
CA THR A 50 -6.90 18.75 0.11
C THR A 50 -5.58 19.33 -0.40
N GLU A 51 -5.35 19.36 -1.72
CA GLU A 51 -4.19 19.99 -2.35
C GLU A 51 -4.18 21.53 -2.09
N GLY A 52 -5.31 22.19 -2.25
CA GLY A 52 -5.43 23.62 -1.95
C GLY A 52 -5.12 23.96 -0.49
N TRP A 53 -5.51 23.09 0.44
CA TRP A 53 -5.14 23.22 1.85
C TRP A 53 -3.63 23.08 2.07
N LEU A 54 -2.99 22.10 1.41
CA LEU A 54 -1.52 21.90 1.47
C LEU A 54 -0.76 23.11 0.89
N GLU A 55 -1.22 23.67 -0.23
CA GLU A 55 -0.67 24.91 -0.81
C GLU A 55 -0.82 26.09 0.17
N GLY A 56 -1.98 26.19 0.82
CA GLY A 56 -2.29 27.25 1.79
C GLY A 56 -1.38 27.27 3.02
N ILE A 57 -0.84 26.12 3.44
CA ILE A 57 0.15 26.04 4.53
C ILE A 57 1.60 26.16 4.06
N GLY A 58 1.84 26.42 2.76
CA GLY A 58 3.18 26.58 2.18
C GLY A 58 3.91 25.28 1.88
N SER A 59 3.18 24.19 1.61
CA SER A 59 3.79 22.92 1.17
C SER A 59 4.21 23.00 -0.30
N GLU A 60 5.22 22.23 -0.68
CA GLU A 60 5.77 22.18 -2.04
C GLU A 60 5.52 20.81 -2.68
N ARG A 61 5.13 20.78 -3.96
CA ARG A 61 4.98 19.53 -4.71
C ARG A 61 6.33 18.86 -4.91
N ILE A 62 6.37 17.54 -4.78
CA ILE A 62 7.56 16.74 -5.09
C ILE A 62 7.66 16.62 -6.61
N GLY A 63 8.60 17.34 -7.23
CA GLY A 63 8.68 17.50 -8.68
C GLY A 63 8.93 16.20 -9.47
N TRP A 64 9.60 15.22 -8.89
CA TRP A 64 9.86 13.92 -9.53
C TRP A 64 8.73 12.88 -9.31
N PHE A 65 7.72 13.22 -8.51
CA PHE A 65 6.58 12.31 -8.33
C PHE A 65 5.74 12.28 -9.59
N ILE A 66 5.62 11.09 -10.18
CA ILE A 66 4.79 10.80 -11.34
C ILE A 66 3.79 9.69 -10.99
N GLY A 67 2.56 9.84 -11.49
CA GLY A 67 1.47 8.90 -11.23
C GLY A 67 0.18 9.61 -10.85
N PRO A 68 -0.85 8.87 -10.43
CA PRO A 68 -2.10 9.44 -10.00
C PRO A 68 -1.95 10.19 -8.67
N GLY A 69 -2.69 11.30 -8.52
CA GLY A 69 -2.62 12.17 -7.35
C GLY A 69 -1.37 13.06 -7.33
N SER A 70 -0.97 13.46 -6.14
CA SER A 70 0.18 14.33 -5.92
C SER A 70 0.92 13.99 -4.63
N ALA A 71 2.22 14.31 -4.60
CA ALA A 71 3.04 14.17 -3.40
C ALA A 71 3.63 15.54 -3.01
N TRP A 72 3.71 15.77 -1.71
CA TRP A 72 4.04 17.06 -1.13
C TRP A 72 5.07 16.95 -0.03
N THR A 73 5.98 17.93 -0.01
CA THR A 73 6.87 18.20 1.13
C THR A 73 6.27 19.35 1.93
N LEU A 74 6.05 19.11 3.24
CA LEU A 74 5.46 20.08 4.14
C LEU A 74 6.53 21.07 4.63
N PRO A 75 6.16 22.30 5.05
CA PRO A 75 7.10 23.35 5.47
C PRO A 75 7.73 23.11 6.84
N PHE A 76 7.69 21.88 7.33
CA PHE A 76 8.24 21.46 8.63
C PHE A 76 8.75 20.02 8.58
N ASN A 77 9.62 19.70 9.53
CA ASN A 77 10.19 18.37 9.67
C ASN A 77 9.18 17.37 10.22
N ARG A 78 9.42 16.10 9.98
CA ARG A 78 8.58 15.00 10.43
C ARG A 78 8.30 15.07 11.92
N GLY A 79 7.01 15.09 12.25
CA GLY A 79 6.50 15.16 13.62
C GLY A 79 6.60 16.53 14.28
N ALA A 80 6.92 17.61 13.53
CA ALA A 80 7.03 18.96 14.05
C ALA A 80 5.80 19.85 13.76
N ALA A 81 4.71 19.30 13.23
CA ALA A 81 3.46 20.02 13.08
C ALA A 81 2.87 20.40 14.46
N GLU A 82 2.33 21.60 14.58
CA GLU A 82 1.75 22.13 15.82
C GLU A 82 0.36 22.72 15.57
N GLY A 83 -0.41 22.93 16.65
CA GLY A 83 -1.72 23.58 16.63
C GLY A 83 -2.68 23.00 15.59
N ASP A 84 -3.44 23.87 14.95
CA ASP A 84 -4.49 23.52 13.97
C ASP A 84 -3.95 22.73 12.77
N ILE A 85 -2.70 22.99 12.36
CA ILE A 85 -2.06 22.26 11.26
C ILE A 85 -1.86 20.79 11.64
N ARG A 86 -1.41 20.53 12.87
CA ARG A 86 -1.24 19.15 13.38
C ARG A 86 -2.56 18.40 13.42
N GLU A 87 -3.61 19.06 13.92
CA GLU A 87 -4.94 18.47 14.01
C GLU A 87 -5.52 18.19 12.63
N MET A 88 -5.45 19.15 11.71
CA MET A 88 -5.94 18.95 10.35
C MET A 88 -5.17 17.84 9.61
N LEU A 89 -3.85 17.76 9.74
CA LEU A 89 -3.07 16.66 9.18
C LEU A 89 -3.48 15.29 9.75
N ALA A 90 -3.84 15.25 11.04
CA ALA A 90 -4.36 14.04 11.66
C ALA A 90 -5.72 13.66 11.07
N ASP A 91 -6.63 14.64 10.92
CA ASP A 91 -7.96 14.44 10.36
C ASP A 91 -7.92 14.00 8.88
N LEU A 92 -7.10 14.66 8.06
CA LEU A 92 -6.89 14.30 6.65
C LEU A 92 -6.31 12.88 6.51
N HIS A 93 -5.41 12.51 7.43
CA HIS A 93 -4.86 11.17 7.47
C HIS A 93 -5.88 10.13 7.97
N GLU A 94 -6.66 10.44 9.02
CA GLU A 94 -7.69 9.55 9.57
C GLU A 94 -8.81 9.26 8.56
N THR A 95 -9.17 10.26 7.78
CA THR A 95 -10.20 10.15 6.72
C THR A 95 -9.68 9.57 5.40
N GLY A 96 -8.39 9.27 5.30
CA GLY A 96 -7.77 8.68 4.11
C GLY A 96 -7.63 9.63 2.93
N ARG A 97 -7.73 10.96 3.13
CA ARG A 97 -7.50 11.98 2.12
C ARG A 97 -6.03 12.15 1.80
N LEU A 98 -5.17 11.89 2.78
CA LEU A 98 -3.73 11.81 2.55
C LEU A 98 -3.09 10.60 3.25
N THR A 99 -1.94 10.19 2.72
CA THR A 99 -1.06 9.16 3.30
C THR A 99 0.28 9.79 3.66
N ARG A 100 0.69 9.68 4.93
CA ARG A 100 2.04 10.09 5.35
C ARG A 100 3.03 9.04 4.88
N GLN A 101 3.91 9.40 3.98
CA GLN A 101 4.88 8.50 3.38
C GLN A 101 6.18 9.23 3.11
N GLU A 102 7.30 8.61 3.46
CA GLU A 102 8.63 9.14 3.14
C GLU A 102 8.83 9.17 1.62
N ALA A 103 9.39 10.26 1.09
CA ALA A 103 9.53 10.50 -0.34
C ALA A 103 10.15 9.33 -1.11
N VAL A 104 11.33 8.84 -0.70
CA VAL A 104 12.00 7.72 -1.40
C VAL A 104 11.20 6.40 -1.36
N SER A 105 10.35 6.23 -0.35
CA SER A 105 9.45 5.08 -0.24
C SER A 105 8.32 5.09 -1.29
N MET A 106 8.13 6.19 -2.02
CA MET A 106 7.16 6.29 -3.11
C MET A 106 7.70 5.72 -4.42
N LEU A 107 9.00 5.71 -4.60
CA LEU A 107 9.69 5.31 -5.85
C LEU A 107 9.34 3.90 -6.33
N PRO A 108 9.27 2.86 -5.46
CA PRO A 108 8.97 1.50 -5.91
C PRO A 108 7.59 1.35 -6.56
N ALA A 109 6.57 2.01 -6.03
CA ALA A 109 5.23 1.95 -6.61
C ALA A 109 5.15 2.71 -7.95
N ILE A 110 5.90 3.82 -8.09
CA ILE A 110 6.02 4.55 -9.35
C ILE A 110 6.73 3.67 -10.40
N ALA A 111 7.88 3.06 -10.04
CA ALA A 111 8.62 2.20 -10.96
C ALA A 111 7.87 0.90 -11.32
N LEU A 112 6.98 0.44 -10.44
CA LEU A 112 6.10 -0.69 -10.70
C LEU A 112 5.12 -0.38 -11.83
N ASP A 113 4.64 0.86 -11.89
CA ASP A 113 3.78 1.37 -12.97
C ASP A 113 2.53 0.49 -13.18
N ALA A 114 1.83 0.18 -12.08
CA ALA A 114 0.61 -0.62 -12.13
C ALA A 114 -0.49 0.10 -12.91
N GLN A 115 -1.19 -0.64 -13.79
CA GLN A 115 -2.22 -0.10 -14.66
C GLN A 115 -3.61 -0.57 -14.22
N PRO A 116 -4.68 0.23 -14.47
CA PRO A 116 -6.05 -0.20 -14.21
C PRO A 116 -6.38 -1.56 -14.84
N GLY A 117 -7.03 -2.44 -14.08
CA GLY A 117 -7.36 -3.80 -14.48
C GLY A 117 -6.28 -4.85 -14.20
N GLU A 118 -5.08 -4.46 -13.80
CA GLU A 118 -4.00 -5.40 -13.45
C GLU A 118 -4.20 -6.04 -12.08
N VAL A 119 -3.69 -7.26 -11.93
CA VAL A 119 -3.61 -8.00 -10.66
C VAL A 119 -2.19 -7.94 -10.15
N VAL A 120 -2.02 -7.22 -9.03
CA VAL A 120 -0.72 -6.88 -8.46
C VAL A 120 -0.49 -7.60 -7.13
N LEU A 121 0.75 -7.97 -6.83
CA LEU A 121 1.17 -8.48 -5.52
C LEU A 121 2.15 -7.48 -4.86
N ASP A 122 1.81 -7.01 -3.66
CA ASP A 122 2.75 -6.36 -2.74
C ASP A 122 3.18 -7.41 -1.71
N MET A 123 4.40 -7.97 -1.88
CA MET A 123 4.82 -9.19 -1.20
C MET A 123 5.17 -8.98 0.27
N CYS A 124 5.60 -7.77 0.66
CA CYS A 124 6.00 -7.41 2.02
C CYS A 124 5.35 -6.09 2.44
N ALA A 125 4.02 -6.04 2.38
CA ALA A 125 3.20 -4.84 2.28
C ALA A 125 3.18 -3.91 3.50
N SER A 126 3.36 -4.46 4.73
CA SER A 126 3.18 -3.65 5.95
C SER A 126 4.23 -2.54 6.08
N PRO A 127 3.82 -1.32 6.41
CA PRO A 127 2.52 -0.91 6.99
C PRO A 127 1.41 -0.59 5.98
N GLY A 128 1.65 -0.62 4.64
CA GLY A 128 0.63 -0.45 3.62
C GLY A 128 0.71 0.85 2.80
N SER A 129 1.73 1.69 3.00
CA SER A 129 1.85 2.94 2.24
C SER A 129 2.10 2.72 0.75
N LYS A 130 2.91 1.71 0.38
CA LYS A 130 3.13 1.31 -1.02
C LYS A 130 1.90 0.59 -1.59
N THR A 131 1.25 -0.26 -0.80
CA THR A 131 -0.02 -0.90 -1.18
C THR A 131 -1.09 0.13 -1.56
N THR A 132 -1.28 1.17 -0.72
CA THR A 132 -2.26 2.23 -1.01
C THR A 132 -1.87 3.06 -2.24
N GLN A 133 -0.58 3.29 -2.47
CA GLN A 133 -0.08 3.93 -3.67
C GLN A 133 -0.35 3.08 -4.93
N ILE A 134 -0.12 1.77 -4.87
CA ILE A 134 -0.49 0.84 -5.97
C ILE A 134 -2.00 0.88 -6.21
N SER A 135 -2.82 0.93 -5.14
CA SER A 135 -4.28 1.07 -5.29
C SER A 135 -4.69 2.37 -6.00
N GLU A 136 -3.96 3.46 -5.79
CA GLU A 136 -4.19 4.72 -6.50
C GLU A 136 -3.87 4.59 -8.00
N HIS A 137 -2.80 3.87 -8.36
CA HIS A 137 -2.47 3.55 -9.76
C HIS A 137 -3.54 2.67 -10.42
N LEU A 138 -4.08 1.71 -9.71
CA LEU A 138 -5.16 0.85 -10.21
C LEU A 138 -6.49 1.59 -10.36
N GLY A 139 -6.72 2.64 -9.59
CA GLY A 139 -7.96 3.39 -9.61
C GLY A 139 -9.15 2.54 -9.15
N GLU A 140 -10.14 2.38 -10.01
CA GLU A 140 -11.38 1.64 -9.73
C GLU A 140 -11.38 0.19 -10.25
N ALA A 141 -10.36 -0.22 -11.01
CA ALA A 141 -10.24 -1.53 -11.65
C ALA A 141 -8.91 -2.19 -11.29
N GLY A 142 -8.90 -3.53 -11.20
CA GLY A 142 -7.73 -4.30 -10.82
C GLY A 142 -7.76 -4.75 -9.37
N ALA A 143 -6.68 -5.40 -8.93
CA ALA A 143 -6.54 -5.88 -7.56
C ALA A 143 -5.09 -5.81 -7.09
N VAL A 144 -4.86 -5.33 -5.86
CA VAL A 144 -3.56 -5.45 -5.19
C VAL A 144 -3.66 -6.38 -3.98
N PHE A 145 -2.96 -7.50 -4.06
CA PHE A 145 -2.83 -8.47 -2.97
C PHE A 145 -1.66 -8.06 -2.08
N ALA A 146 -1.99 -7.49 -0.92
CA ALA A 146 -1.04 -7.01 0.06
C ALA A 146 -0.74 -8.10 1.09
N ASN A 147 0.47 -8.65 1.05
CA ASN A 147 0.88 -9.75 1.90
C ASN A 147 1.73 -9.29 3.08
N GLU A 148 1.49 -9.90 4.25
CA GLU A 148 2.31 -9.71 5.45
C GLU A 148 2.37 -11.01 6.26
N VAL A 149 3.57 -11.39 6.70
CA VAL A 149 3.81 -12.63 7.45
C VAL A 149 3.65 -12.46 8.97
N VAL A 150 3.84 -11.25 9.48
CA VAL A 150 3.81 -10.97 10.93
C VAL A 150 2.40 -10.55 11.36
N ASN A 151 1.73 -11.35 12.20
CA ASN A 151 0.34 -11.12 12.62
C ASN A 151 0.07 -9.72 13.20
N SER A 152 0.96 -9.18 14.02
CA SER A 152 0.79 -7.83 14.60
C SER A 152 0.82 -6.74 13.51
N ARG A 153 1.65 -6.93 12.47
CA ARG A 153 1.78 -6.01 11.35
C ARG A 153 0.61 -6.14 10.36
N VAL A 154 -0.02 -7.32 10.23
CA VAL A 154 -1.24 -7.51 9.43
C VAL A 154 -2.36 -6.59 9.91
N ASN A 155 -2.55 -6.43 11.21
CA ASN A 155 -3.59 -5.54 11.75
C ASN A 155 -3.34 -4.07 11.38
N MET A 156 -2.09 -3.63 11.40
CA MET A 156 -1.69 -2.28 10.96
C MET A 156 -1.96 -2.09 9.46
N LEU A 157 -1.59 -3.07 8.63
CA LEU A 157 -1.86 -3.07 7.19
C LEU A 157 -3.36 -2.95 6.90
N VAL A 158 -4.19 -3.79 7.56
CA VAL A 158 -5.67 -3.72 7.43
C VAL A 158 -6.20 -2.33 7.80
N THR A 159 -5.72 -1.76 8.91
CA THR A 159 -6.15 -0.42 9.35
C THR A 159 -5.81 0.66 8.32
N ASN A 160 -4.61 0.61 7.75
CA ASN A 160 -4.16 1.60 6.75
C ASN A 160 -4.92 1.47 5.42
N VAL A 161 -5.14 0.25 4.96
CA VAL A 161 -5.92 -0.03 3.73
C VAL A 161 -7.38 0.39 3.90
N GLN A 162 -8.00 0.07 5.05
CA GLN A 162 -9.39 0.48 5.34
C GLN A 162 -9.54 2.00 5.41
N ARG A 163 -8.57 2.70 6.00
CA ARG A 163 -8.56 4.16 6.10
C ARG A 163 -8.43 4.80 4.72
N HIS A 164 -7.55 4.28 3.87
CA HIS A 164 -7.37 4.75 2.50
C HIS A 164 -8.66 4.61 1.68
N GLY A 165 -9.36 3.48 1.84
CA GLY A 165 -10.69 3.28 1.28
C GLY A 165 -10.70 2.90 -0.20
N SER A 166 -9.71 2.13 -0.66
CA SER A 166 -9.71 1.57 -2.02
C SER A 166 -10.53 0.29 -2.12
N ARG A 167 -11.17 0.07 -3.27
CA ARG A 167 -11.88 -1.16 -3.65
C ARG A 167 -10.93 -2.26 -4.10
N THR A 168 -9.74 -1.91 -4.61
CA THR A 168 -8.79 -2.84 -5.24
C THR A 168 -7.95 -3.64 -4.24
N SER A 169 -7.92 -3.26 -2.97
CA SER A 169 -7.00 -3.84 -1.99
C SER A 169 -7.50 -5.15 -1.37
N VAL A 170 -6.64 -6.18 -1.35
CA VAL A 170 -6.89 -7.46 -0.68
C VAL A 170 -5.72 -7.78 0.25
N VAL A 171 -5.99 -7.92 1.56
CA VAL A 171 -4.94 -8.25 2.54
C VAL A 171 -4.90 -9.75 2.76
N VAL A 172 -3.72 -10.34 2.55
CA VAL A 172 -3.43 -11.76 2.73
C VAL A 172 -2.33 -11.99 3.76
N HIS A 173 -2.26 -13.19 4.32
CA HIS A 173 -1.32 -13.53 5.38
C HIS A 173 -0.56 -14.83 5.06
N HIS A 174 0.61 -14.69 4.45
CA HIS A 174 1.50 -15.78 4.08
C HIS A 174 2.96 -15.41 4.32
N ASP A 175 3.82 -16.42 4.46
CA ASP A 175 5.25 -16.25 4.24
C ASP A 175 5.47 -15.99 2.73
N GLY A 176 6.09 -14.84 2.40
CA GLY A 176 6.32 -14.40 1.02
C GLY A 176 7.02 -15.45 0.16
N ARG A 177 7.94 -16.23 0.74
CA ARG A 177 8.66 -17.31 0.06
C ARG A 177 7.75 -18.44 -0.46
N TYR A 178 6.56 -18.56 0.13
CA TYR A 178 5.63 -19.68 -0.11
C TYR A 178 4.23 -19.21 -0.49
N ILE A 179 4.06 -17.97 -0.94
CA ILE A 179 2.77 -17.48 -1.45
C ILE A 179 2.27 -18.46 -2.52
N PRO A 180 1.01 -18.93 -2.42
CA PRO A 180 0.41 -19.79 -3.43
C PRO A 180 0.38 -19.13 -4.81
N ARG A 181 0.46 -19.93 -5.89
CA ARG A 181 0.27 -19.44 -7.26
C ARG A 181 -1.23 -19.20 -7.50
N VAL A 182 -1.70 -18.03 -7.14
CA VAL A 182 -3.07 -17.57 -7.31
C VAL A 182 -3.01 -16.06 -7.65
N PRO A 183 -3.52 -15.59 -8.79
CA PRO A 183 -4.17 -16.36 -9.86
C PRO A 183 -3.24 -17.36 -10.56
N GLU A 184 -3.80 -18.36 -11.23
CA GLU A 184 -2.99 -19.39 -11.91
C GLU A 184 -2.14 -18.81 -13.02
N SER A 185 -2.66 -17.79 -13.75
CA SER A 185 -1.92 -17.03 -14.76
C SER A 185 -0.72 -16.24 -14.20
N GLY A 186 -0.65 -16.04 -12.87
CA GLY A 186 0.32 -15.18 -12.21
C GLY A 186 -0.17 -13.74 -12.05
N PHE A 187 0.71 -12.88 -11.52
CA PHE A 187 0.47 -11.45 -11.33
C PHE A 187 1.03 -10.65 -12.50
N ASP A 188 0.38 -9.54 -12.86
CA ASP A 188 0.89 -8.61 -13.86
C ASP A 188 2.12 -7.86 -13.33
N ARG A 189 2.05 -7.44 -12.07
CA ARG A 189 3.12 -6.70 -11.39
C ARG A 189 3.34 -7.24 -9.99
N ILE A 190 4.60 -7.24 -9.53
CA ILE A 190 4.94 -7.64 -8.16
C ILE A 190 5.93 -6.65 -7.56
N LEU A 191 5.58 -6.13 -6.39
CA LEU A 191 6.48 -5.34 -5.55
C LEU A 191 7.09 -6.23 -4.45
N VAL A 192 8.41 -6.16 -4.31
CA VAL A 192 9.19 -6.89 -3.29
C VAL A 192 10.03 -5.89 -2.50
N ASP A 193 9.38 -5.17 -1.56
CA ASP A 193 10.05 -4.27 -0.61
C ASP A 193 10.50 -5.11 0.59
N VAL A 194 11.72 -5.64 0.49
CA VAL A 194 12.18 -6.71 1.40
C VAL A 194 12.57 -6.20 2.79
N PRO A 195 12.46 -7.05 3.83
CA PRO A 195 13.12 -6.78 5.09
C PRO A 195 14.63 -6.69 4.88
N CYS A 196 15.26 -5.63 5.40
CA CYS A 196 16.66 -5.32 5.23
C CYS A 196 17.28 -4.75 6.52
N THR A 197 18.59 -4.55 6.55
CA THR A 197 19.30 -3.96 7.70
C THR A 197 19.03 -2.48 7.89
N GLY A 198 18.50 -1.81 6.86
CA GLY A 198 18.08 -0.41 6.93
C GLY A 198 19.23 0.60 7.01
N SER A 199 20.40 0.29 6.47
CA SER A 199 21.58 1.18 6.44
C SER A 199 21.31 2.57 5.83
N GLY A 200 20.31 2.68 4.93
CA GLY A 200 19.85 3.96 4.36
C GLY A 200 18.93 4.77 5.27
N THR A 201 18.55 4.27 6.46
CA THR A 201 17.52 4.92 7.31
C THR A 201 18.11 5.84 8.39
N THR A 202 19.35 6.26 8.30
CA THR A 202 20.09 7.04 9.31
C THR A 202 19.37 8.31 9.78
N ARG A 203 18.70 9.03 8.88
CA ARG A 203 17.90 10.24 9.19
C ARG A 203 16.62 9.93 10.00
N LYS A 204 16.09 8.71 9.86
CA LYS A 204 14.85 8.26 10.50
C LYS A 204 15.10 7.44 11.76
N ASN A 205 16.14 6.62 11.73
CA ASN A 205 16.49 5.67 12.77
C ASN A 205 17.98 5.78 13.12
N PRO A 206 18.37 6.71 14.00
CA PRO A 206 19.78 6.89 14.39
C PRO A 206 20.41 5.68 15.06
N ASP A 207 19.61 4.74 15.59
CA ASP A 207 20.12 3.51 16.19
C ASP A 207 20.93 2.64 15.21
N VAL A 208 20.72 2.82 13.91
CA VAL A 208 21.46 2.15 12.83
C VAL A 208 22.96 2.38 12.97
N TRP A 209 23.40 3.57 13.41
CA TRP A 209 24.82 3.90 13.61
C TRP A 209 25.54 2.94 14.56
N GLY A 210 24.86 2.47 15.59
CA GLY A 210 25.44 1.56 16.58
C GLY A 210 25.12 0.08 16.38
N LYS A 211 24.14 -0.23 15.52
CA LYS A 211 23.62 -1.59 15.37
C LYS A 211 23.96 -2.25 14.03
N TRP A 212 24.23 -1.45 13.00
CA TRP A 212 24.48 -1.99 11.68
C TRP A 212 25.84 -2.67 11.59
N LEU A 213 25.87 -3.89 11.05
CA LEU A 213 27.07 -4.68 10.80
C LEU A 213 26.94 -5.40 9.44
N PRO A 214 28.03 -5.63 8.70
CA PRO A 214 28.03 -6.41 7.47
C PRO A 214 27.44 -7.83 7.60
N SER A 215 27.62 -8.50 8.74
CA SER A 215 27.00 -9.81 9.00
C SER A 215 25.48 -9.76 9.02
N GLY A 216 24.89 -8.61 9.34
CA GLY A 216 23.44 -8.40 9.27
C GLY A 216 22.89 -8.57 7.86
N GLY A 217 23.51 -7.90 6.88
CA GLY A 217 23.17 -8.05 5.45
C GLY A 217 23.35 -9.49 4.98
N ARG A 218 24.51 -10.10 5.29
CA ARG A 218 24.75 -11.52 4.95
C ARG A 218 23.69 -12.46 5.51
N SER A 219 23.18 -12.22 6.72
CA SER A 219 22.14 -13.06 7.34
C SER A 219 20.77 -12.95 6.68
N LEU A 220 20.48 -11.84 6.00
CA LEU A 220 19.21 -11.59 5.31
C LEU A 220 19.24 -11.96 3.83
N HIS A 221 20.41 -12.05 3.23
CA HIS A 221 20.60 -12.28 1.79
C HIS A 221 19.80 -13.46 1.25
N ASP A 222 19.90 -14.64 1.87
CA ASP A 222 19.17 -15.84 1.42
C ASP A 222 17.64 -15.66 1.48
N LEU A 223 17.13 -14.93 2.47
CA LEU A 223 15.72 -14.59 2.57
C LEU A 223 15.30 -13.66 1.42
N GLN A 224 16.11 -12.64 1.13
CA GLN A 224 15.86 -11.65 0.08
C GLN A 224 15.90 -12.31 -1.31
N VAL A 225 16.90 -13.17 -1.57
CA VAL A 225 16.97 -13.99 -2.80
C VAL A 225 15.73 -14.89 -2.93
N ALA A 226 15.31 -15.56 -1.86
CA ALA A 226 14.14 -16.43 -1.89
C ALA A 226 12.83 -15.67 -2.18
N LEU A 227 12.69 -14.45 -1.64
CA LEU A 227 11.53 -13.59 -1.89
C LEU A 227 11.50 -13.11 -3.34
N LEU A 228 12.62 -12.59 -3.86
CA LEU A 228 12.70 -12.11 -5.24
C LEU A 228 12.55 -13.24 -6.24
N SER A 229 13.18 -14.41 -6.01
CA SER A 229 13.00 -15.62 -6.84
C SER A 229 11.53 -16.07 -6.86
N ARG A 230 10.84 -15.98 -5.70
CA ARG A 230 9.42 -16.31 -5.65
C ARG A 230 8.59 -15.34 -6.47
N ALA A 231 8.89 -14.04 -6.42
CA ALA A 231 8.22 -13.03 -7.22
C ALA A 231 8.38 -13.30 -8.73
N VAL A 232 9.60 -13.55 -9.19
CA VAL A 232 9.88 -13.92 -10.58
C VAL A 232 9.12 -15.19 -11.03
N ALA A 233 8.94 -16.16 -10.11
CA ALA A 233 8.17 -17.37 -10.39
C ALA A 233 6.65 -17.11 -10.44
N LEU A 234 6.15 -16.07 -9.78
CA LEU A 234 4.72 -15.72 -9.69
C LEU A 234 4.28 -14.69 -10.74
N VAL A 235 5.19 -13.90 -11.28
CA VAL A 235 4.88 -12.90 -12.31
C VAL A 235 4.56 -13.58 -13.64
N LYS A 236 3.59 -13.03 -14.38
CA LYS A 236 3.23 -13.47 -15.74
C LYS A 236 4.38 -13.25 -16.71
N PRO A 237 4.46 -13.97 -17.85
CA PRO A 237 5.21 -13.51 -19.01
C PRO A 237 4.76 -12.09 -19.39
N GLY A 238 5.70 -11.21 -19.75
CA GLY A 238 5.46 -9.79 -19.99
C GLY A 238 5.29 -8.94 -18.72
N GLY A 239 5.22 -9.55 -17.54
CA GLY A 239 5.02 -8.84 -16.28
C GLY A 239 6.30 -8.28 -15.68
N ARG A 240 6.13 -7.38 -14.69
CA ARG A 240 7.23 -6.65 -14.05
C ARG A 240 7.33 -6.97 -12.56
N VAL A 241 8.56 -7.09 -12.07
CA VAL A 241 8.90 -7.21 -10.65
C VAL A 241 9.78 -6.03 -10.25
N VAL A 242 9.41 -5.35 -9.18
CA VAL A 242 10.22 -4.30 -8.57
C VAL A 242 10.77 -4.81 -7.25
N TYR A 243 12.10 -4.85 -7.15
CA TYR A 243 12.83 -5.14 -5.93
C TYR A 243 13.27 -3.84 -5.29
N ALA A 244 13.05 -3.69 -3.99
CA ALA A 244 13.35 -2.47 -3.26
C ALA A 244 13.86 -2.76 -1.86
N THR A 245 14.80 -1.94 -1.40
CA THR A 245 15.30 -1.97 -0.02
C THR A 245 15.62 -0.56 0.49
N CYS A 246 15.53 -0.37 1.80
CA CYS A 246 16.13 0.79 2.47
C CYS A 246 17.56 0.50 2.96
N SER A 247 18.24 -0.51 2.38
CA SER A 247 19.67 -0.78 2.56
C SER A 247 20.51 -0.01 1.54
N LEU A 248 21.78 0.15 1.86
CA LEU A 248 22.85 0.63 0.97
C LEU A 248 23.93 -0.44 0.80
N ASP A 249 23.74 -1.62 1.42
CA ASP A 249 24.70 -2.73 1.38
C ASP A 249 24.54 -3.51 0.06
N PRO A 250 25.57 -3.57 -0.81
CA PRO A 250 25.49 -4.31 -2.06
C PRO A 250 25.13 -5.80 -1.90
N VAL A 251 25.41 -6.39 -0.72
CA VAL A 251 25.03 -7.78 -0.41
C VAL A 251 23.51 -7.94 -0.30
N GLU A 252 22.79 -6.92 0.15
CA GLU A 252 21.33 -6.89 0.22
C GLU A 252 20.68 -6.33 -1.06
N ASP A 253 21.46 -5.70 -1.91
CA ASP A 253 21.02 -4.94 -3.08
C ASP A 253 21.39 -5.68 -4.40
N GLU A 254 22.50 -5.33 -5.03
CA GLU A 254 22.91 -5.88 -6.32
C GLU A 254 23.22 -7.37 -6.28
N ALA A 255 23.76 -7.90 -5.20
CA ALA A 255 24.06 -9.32 -5.06
C ALA A 255 22.79 -10.17 -5.11
N VAL A 256 21.71 -9.72 -4.47
CA VAL A 256 20.39 -10.39 -4.52
C VAL A 256 19.85 -10.42 -5.94
N VAL A 257 19.92 -9.29 -6.65
CA VAL A 257 19.48 -9.18 -8.05
C VAL A 257 20.32 -10.08 -8.96
N ALA A 258 21.66 -10.05 -8.81
CA ALA A 258 22.57 -10.88 -9.60
C ALA A 258 22.28 -12.38 -9.42
N GLU A 259 22.09 -12.83 -8.18
CA GLU A 259 21.78 -14.23 -7.88
C GLU A 259 20.46 -14.68 -8.50
N VAL A 260 19.43 -13.82 -8.47
CA VAL A 260 18.14 -14.13 -9.10
C VAL A 260 18.24 -14.15 -10.62
N LEU A 261 18.97 -13.22 -11.24
CA LEU A 261 19.22 -13.24 -12.70
C LEU A 261 19.97 -14.50 -13.13
N ARG A 262 20.97 -14.95 -12.37
CA ARG A 262 21.73 -16.20 -12.62
C ARG A 262 20.82 -17.42 -12.67
N ASN A 263 19.80 -17.46 -11.84
CA ASN A 263 18.88 -18.58 -11.66
C ASN A 263 17.54 -18.44 -12.41
N SER A 264 17.40 -17.40 -13.26
CA SER A 264 16.15 -17.13 -13.97
C SER A 264 16.36 -16.99 -15.47
N GLU A 265 15.62 -17.75 -16.25
CA GLU A 265 15.62 -17.62 -17.73
C GLU A 265 14.55 -16.62 -18.16
N GLY A 266 14.87 -15.81 -19.18
CA GLY A 266 13.94 -14.86 -19.77
C GLY A 266 13.55 -13.72 -18.84
N VAL A 267 14.45 -13.31 -17.95
CA VAL A 267 14.27 -12.18 -17.04
C VAL A 267 15.44 -11.23 -17.24
N ASP A 268 15.12 -9.97 -17.53
CA ASP A 268 16.10 -8.91 -17.74
C ASP A 268 15.79 -7.68 -16.89
N MET A 269 16.81 -6.91 -16.55
CA MET A 269 16.63 -5.63 -15.88
C MET A 269 16.21 -4.53 -16.85
N LYS A 270 15.30 -3.66 -16.40
CA LYS A 270 15.01 -2.37 -17.01
C LYS A 270 15.81 -1.27 -16.31
N SER A 271 16.16 -0.23 -17.06
CA SER A 271 16.85 0.94 -16.52
C SER A 271 15.90 1.75 -15.63
N VAL A 272 16.15 1.75 -14.32
CA VAL A 272 15.38 2.58 -13.38
C VAL A 272 15.60 4.08 -13.63
N MET A 273 16.81 4.46 -14.08
CA MET A 273 17.14 5.84 -14.44
C MET A 273 16.30 6.37 -15.61
N GLU A 274 15.93 5.48 -16.56
CA GLU A 274 15.04 5.84 -17.67
C GLU A 274 13.57 5.89 -17.24
N LEU A 275 13.16 5.07 -16.27
CA LEU A 275 11.80 5.08 -15.72
C LEU A 275 11.56 6.28 -14.80
N LEU A 276 12.59 6.75 -14.10
CA LEU A 276 12.55 7.81 -13.10
C LEU A 276 13.62 8.89 -13.38
N PRO A 277 13.55 9.57 -14.53
CA PRO A 277 14.66 10.46 -15.00
C PRO A 277 14.89 11.67 -14.10
N ASP A 278 13.87 12.13 -13.38
CA ASP A 278 13.96 13.31 -12.51
C ASP A 278 14.38 12.98 -11.06
N VAL A 279 14.57 11.69 -10.74
CA VAL A 279 15.06 11.26 -9.43
C VAL A 279 16.59 11.33 -9.40
N PRO A 280 17.19 12.04 -8.43
CA PRO A 280 18.64 12.16 -8.34
C PRO A 280 19.25 10.87 -7.76
N GLY A 281 19.29 9.81 -8.58
CA GLY A 281 19.86 8.51 -8.27
C GLY A 281 21.19 8.26 -8.97
N GLU A 282 21.92 7.28 -8.50
CA GLU A 282 23.15 6.75 -9.11
C GLU A 282 22.90 5.33 -9.64
N ALA A 283 23.63 4.93 -10.68
CA ALA A 283 23.57 3.59 -11.22
C ALA A 283 24.02 2.54 -10.17
N GLY A 284 23.45 1.34 -10.23
CA GLY A 284 23.88 0.23 -9.40
C GLY A 284 25.33 -0.17 -9.63
N ARG A 285 25.91 -0.84 -8.65
CA ARG A 285 27.32 -1.23 -8.63
C ARG A 285 27.55 -2.56 -9.37
N THR A 286 28.70 -2.67 -9.97
CA THR A 286 29.16 -3.93 -10.60
C THR A 286 30.24 -4.63 -9.79
N ASP A 287 30.82 -3.93 -8.81
CA ASP A 287 31.88 -4.41 -7.94
C ASP A 287 31.71 -3.90 -6.52
N TRP A 288 32.00 -4.74 -5.54
CA TRP A 288 32.02 -4.43 -4.11
C TRP A 288 32.91 -5.41 -3.36
N PRO A 289 33.67 -4.94 -2.35
CA PRO A 289 34.48 -5.82 -1.51
C PRO A 289 33.62 -6.49 -0.45
N SER A 290 34.11 -7.63 0.01
CA SER A 290 33.60 -8.26 1.24
C SER A 290 34.09 -7.49 2.45
N LEU A 291 33.16 -7.11 3.34
CA LEU A 291 33.45 -6.42 4.57
C LEU A 291 33.29 -7.34 5.78
N ASP A 292 34.18 -7.25 6.76
CA ASP A 292 34.00 -7.85 8.07
C ASP A 292 33.25 -6.92 9.05
N ASP A 293 32.88 -7.44 10.21
CA ASP A 293 32.15 -6.66 11.22
C ASP A 293 33.03 -5.61 11.93
N GLY A 294 34.31 -5.56 11.63
CA GLY A 294 35.22 -4.50 12.05
C GLY A 294 35.34 -3.35 11.05
N GLY A 295 34.60 -3.42 9.94
CA GLY A 295 34.62 -2.44 8.83
C GLY A 295 35.85 -2.58 7.93
N GLY A 296 36.69 -3.58 8.15
CA GLY A 296 37.84 -3.88 7.29
C GLY A 296 37.40 -4.50 5.97
N VAL A 297 38.16 -4.15 4.91
CA VAL A 297 38.11 -4.92 3.66
C VAL A 297 38.93 -6.17 3.92
N THR A 298 38.30 -7.24 4.36
CA THR A 298 38.95 -8.52 4.54
C THR A 298 38.54 -9.46 3.43
N VAL A 299 39.50 -10.31 3.01
CA VAL A 299 39.19 -11.48 2.19
C VAL A 299 38.51 -12.50 3.11
N VAL A 300 37.24 -12.23 3.45
CA VAL A 300 36.39 -13.23 4.09
C VAL A 300 35.83 -14.08 2.98
N GLU A 301 35.90 -15.39 3.12
CA GLU A 301 35.25 -16.32 2.21
C GLU A 301 33.71 -16.19 2.41
N ILE A 302 33.07 -15.42 1.54
CA ILE A 302 31.63 -15.28 1.48
C ILE A 302 31.07 -16.14 0.33
N PRO A 303 29.82 -16.60 0.43
CA PRO A 303 29.15 -17.32 -0.64
C PRO A 303 29.25 -16.58 -1.98
N GLU A 304 29.34 -17.31 -3.08
CA GLU A 304 29.40 -16.75 -4.44
C GLU A 304 28.19 -15.85 -4.74
N SER A 305 27.01 -16.21 -4.21
CA SER A 305 25.79 -15.42 -4.35
C SER A 305 25.88 -14.00 -3.75
N MET A 306 26.82 -13.75 -2.86
CA MET A 306 27.05 -12.46 -2.19
C MET A 306 28.23 -11.69 -2.82
N GLN A 307 28.96 -12.29 -3.76
CA GLN A 307 30.07 -11.68 -4.46
C GLN A 307 29.60 -10.94 -5.73
N PRO A 308 30.37 -9.97 -6.22
CA PRO A 308 30.15 -9.40 -7.53
C PRO A 308 30.12 -10.51 -8.60
N PRO A 309 29.15 -10.48 -9.53
CA PRO A 309 29.01 -11.53 -10.54
C PRO A 309 30.19 -11.53 -11.50
N SER A 310 30.77 -12.72 -11.74
CA SER A 310 31.81 -12.93 -12.74
C SER A 310 31.25 -12.99 -14.16
N GLU A 311 29.97 -13.28 -14.30
CA GLU A 311 29.28 -13.42 -15.58
C GLU A 311 29.00 -12.03 -16.18
N GLN A 312 29.68 -11.73 -17.31
CA GLN A 312 29.57 -10.42 -17.97
C GLN A 312 28.13 -10.06 -18.35
N GLY A 313 27.30 -11.05 -18.71
CA GLY A 313 25.88 -10.84 -19.04
C GLY A 313 25.04 -10.36 -17.87
N ILE A 314 25.38 -10.75 -16.64
CA ILE A 314 24.73 -10.31 -15.40
C ILE A 314 25.34 -8.98 -14.94
N ALA A 315 26.67 -8.89 -14.85
CA ALA A 315 27.36 -7.68 -14.42
C ALA A 315 26.97 -6.44 -15.24
N SER A 316 26.78 -6.60 -16.55
CA SER A 316 26.36 -5.50 -17.45
C SER A 316 24.93 -5.01 -17.23
N GLN A 317 24.09 -5.76 -16.51
CA GLN A 317 22.72 -5.36 -16.21
C GLN A 317 22.61 -4.59 -14.89
N LEU A 318 23.48 -4.84 -13.92
CA LEU A 318 23.39 -4.23 -12.57
C LEU A 318 23.36 -2.70 -12.59
N PRO A 319 24.08 -1.97 -13.47
CA PRO A 319 23.97 -0.51 -13.57
C PRO A 319 22.58 0.02 -13.96
N ARG A 320 21.66 -0.86 -14.38
CA ARG A 320 20.26 -0.50 -14.64
C ARG A 320 19.44 -0.32 -13.36
N SER A 321 19.92 -0.79 -12.20
CA SER A 321 19.35 -0.46 -10.89
C SER A 321 19.71 0.96 -10.48
N MET A 322 19.01 1.49 -9.47
CA MET A 322 19.21 2.83 -8.95
C MET A 322 19.52 2.78 -7.46
N ARG A 323 20.55 3.54 -7.06
CA ARG A 323 20.88 3.88 -5.68
C ARG A 323 20.51 5.33 -5.42
N VAL A 324 19.76 5.57 -4.36
CA VAL A 324 19.39 6.92 -3.91
C VAL A 324 20.09 7.20 -2.58
N TRP A 325 20.79 8.30 -2.51
CA TRP A 325 21.52 8.73 -1.33
C TRP A 325 20.81 9.89 -0.62
N ASN A 326 20.82 9.89 0.70
CA ASN A 326 20.10 10.86 1.52
C ASN A 326 20.58 12.32 1.39
N ASP A 327 21.79 12.55 0.89
CA ASP A 327 22.33 13.89 0.59
C ASP A 327 21.93 14.42 -0.79
N LYS A 328 21.32 13.59 -1.64
CA LYS A 328 20.86 13.97 -2.98
C LYS A 328 19.35 14.21 -3.06
N ILE A 329 18.60 13.71 -2.08
CA ILE A 329 17.13 13.80 -2.05
C ILE A 329 16.63 14.13 -0.64
N GLY A 330 15.47 14.74 -0.54
CA GLY A 330 14.79 15.02 0.73
C GLY A 330 14.24 13.75 1.45
N GLY A 331 14.96 12.64 1.37
CA GLY A 331 14.59 11.33 1.92
C GLY A 331 15.74 10.59 2.57
N GLY A 332 15.56 9.31 2.86
CA GLY A 332 16.61 8.37 3.27
C GLY A 332 17.39 7.80 2.09
N GLY A 333 18.32 6.89 2.38
CA GLY A 333 18.97 6.07 1.37
C GLY A 333 18.05 4.93 0.91
N PHE A 334 18.14 4.56 -0.37
CA PHE A 334 17.25 3.55 -0.96
C PHE A 334 17.90 2.85 -2.16
N PHE A 335 17.54 1.60 -2.38
CA PHE A 335 17.92 0.84 -3.57
C PHE A 335 16.68 0.36 -4.31
N LEU A 336 16.74 0.35 -5.65
CA LEU A 336 15.65 -0.02 -6.53
C LEU A 336 16.15 -0.75 -7.76
N ALA A 337 15.57 -1.92 -8.06
CA ALA A 337 15.79 -2.68 -9.29
C ALA A 337 14.47 -3.09 -9.91
N VAL A 338 14.37 -2.99 -11.22
CA VAL A 338 13.19 -3.38 -12.01
C VAL A 338 13.56 -4.52 -12.94
N LEU A 339 12.85 -5.64 -12.78
CA LEU A 339 13.01 -6.83 -13.60
C LEU A 339 11.75 -7.04 -14.46
N GLU A 340 11.91 -7.39 -15.71
CA GLU A 340 10.80 -7.78 -16.57
C GLU A 340 11.00 -9.20 -17.08
N LYS A 341 9.92 -9.95 -17.08
CA LYS A 341 9.90 -11.30 -17.61
C LYS A 341 9.49 -11.26 -19.08
N SER A 342 10.31 -11.85 -19.97
CA SER A 342 10.01 -11.93 -21.39
C SER A 342 8.64 -12.58 -21.63
N GLU A 343 7.93 -12.13 -22.67
CA GLU A 343 6.68 -12.77 -23.12
C GLU A 343 6.89 -14.22 -23.56
N ASP A 344 8.07 -14.53 -24.12
CA ASP A 344 8.48 -15.86 -24.55
C ASP A 344 9.14 -16.68 -23.44
N ALA A 345 9.19 -16.17 -22.20
CA ALA A 345 9.81 -16.89 -21.09
C ALA A 345 9.10 -18.23 -20.85
N PRO A 346 9.86 -19.32 -20.67
CA PRO A 346 9.24 -20.62 -20.48
C PRO A 346 8.35 -20.62 -19.25
N GLU A 347 7.08 -20.99 -19.44
CA GLU A 347 6.24 -21.31 -18.30
C GLU A 347 6.89 -22.48 -17.54
N ARG A 348 7.25 -22.25 -16.29
CA ARG A 348 7.62 -23.38 -15.43
C ARG A 348 6.40 -24.28 -15.28
N PRO A 349 6.43 -25.53 -15.78
CA PRO A 349 5.31 -26.43 -15.59
C PRO A 349 5.07 -26.57 -14.09
N ALA A 350 3.82 -26.35 -13.67
CA ALA A 350 3.46 -26.69 -12.30
C ALA A 350 3.66 -28.20 -12.14
N PRO A 351 4.26 -28.66 -11.05
CA PRO A 351 4.37 -30.09 -10.79
C PRO A 351 2.95 -30.70 -10.79
N GLU A 352 2.75 -31.70 -11.64
CA GLU A 352 1.52 -32.50 -11.62
C GLU A 352 1.48 -33.32 -10.34
N VAL A 353 0.71 -32.84 -9.37
CA VAL A 353 0.39 -33.59 -8.17
C VAL A 353 -1.10 -33.86 -8.17
N GLU A 354 -1.49 -35.10 -8.40
CA GLU A 354 -2.85 -35.55 -8.23
C GLU A 354 -3.17 -35.58 -6.72
N VAL A 355 -3.79 -34.52 -6.20
CA VAL A 355 -4.27 -34.52 -4.83
C VAL A 355 -5.74 -34.96 -4.83
N LYS A 356 -5.98 -36.19 -4.41
CA LYS A 356 -7.34 -36.68 -4.09
C LYS A 356 -7.79 -35.98 -2.81
N MET A 357 -8.54 -34.89 -2.93
CA MET A 357 -9.24 -34.30 -1.79
C MET A 357 -10.56 -35.05 -1.58
N THR A 358 -10.73 -35.63 -0.38
CA THR A 358 -12.05 -36.10 0.06
C THR A 358 -12.88 -34.95 0.58
N ALA A 359 -14.20 -35.00 0.39
CA ALA A 359 -15.15 -33.97 0.81
C ALA A 359 -15.05 -33.59 2.31
N GLU A 360 -14.50 -34.48 3.13
CA GLU A 360 -14.32 -34.32 4.58
C GLU A 360 -13.15 -33.40 4.96
N GLU A 361 -12.17 -33.16 4.08
CA GLU A 361 -10.99 -32.32 4.37
C GLU A 361 -11.25 -30.83 4.17
N VAL A 362 -12.42 -30.46 3.67
CA VAL A 362 -12.77 -29.07 3.43
C VAL A 362 -13.45 -28.50 4.67
N LYS A 363 -12.65 -27.94 5.59
CA LYS A 363 -13.22 -27.17 6.71
C LYS A 363 -14.00 -25.97 6.15
N PRO A 364 -15.22 -25.72 6.65
CA PRO A 364 -15.95 -24.51 6.26
C PRO A 364 -15.09 -23.26 6.54
N ASP A 365 -15.18 -22.26 5.67
CA ASP A 365 -14.55 -20.97 5.94
C ASP A 365 -15.07 -20.47 7.29
N SER A 366 -14.17 -19.86 8.08
CA SER A 366 -14.64 -19.20 9.30
C SER A 366 -15.64 -18.12 8.91
N ASP A 367 -16.70 -17.92 9.70
CA ASP A 367 -17.72 -16.86 9.48
C ASP A 367 -17.12 -15.45 9.31
N ASN A 368 -15.81 -15.33 9.46
CA ASN A 368 -15.07 -14.08 9.43
C ASN A 368 -14.19 -13.90 8.17
N SER A 369 -14.19 -14.83 7.22
CA SER A 369 -13.52 -14.64 5.93
C SER A 369 -14.44 -13.86 4.98
N PRO A 370 -13.89 -12.90 4.19
CA PRO A 370 -14.68 -12.25 3.15
C PRO A 370 -15.16 -13.27 2.11
N ARG A 371 -16.41 -13.16 1.71
CA ARG A 371 -17.05 -14.02 0.70
C ARG A 371 -18.05 -13.19 -0.14
N PRO A 372 -18.39 -13.60 -1.36
CA PRO A 372 -19.49 -13.00 -2.09
C PRO A 372 -20.77 -13.00 -1.25
N ILE A 373 -21.61 -12.01 -1.48
CA ILE A 373 -22.83 -11.83 -0.70
C ILE A 373 -23.77 -13.03 -0.91
N PRO A 374 -24.27 -13.70 0.15
CA PRO A 374 -25.25 -14.77 0.01
C PRO A 374 -26.64 -14.24 -0.39
N ASP A 375 -27.43 -15.03 -1.12
CA ASP A 375 -28.76 -14.64 -1.64
C ASP A 375 -29.70 -14.11 -0.55
N GLU A 376 -29.68 -14.69 0.65
CA GLU A 376 -30.49 -14.24 1.79
C GLU A 376 -30.15 -12.81 2.21
N VAL A 377 -28.87 -12.47 2.23
CA VAL A 377 -28.38 -11.11 2.58
C VAL A 377 -28.57 -10.17 1.38
N ALA A 378 -28.36 -10.66 0.16
CA ALA A 378 -28.58 -9.91 -1.06
C ALA A 378 -30.01 -9.37 -1.15
N SER A 379 -31.02 -10.21 -0.88
CA SER A 379 -32.44 -9.81 -0.88
C SER A 379 -32.75 -8.71 0.15
N VAL A 380 -32.12 -8.75 1.32
CA VAL A 380 -32.26 -7.69 2.35
C VAL A 380 -31.65 -6.38 1.88
N VAL A 381 -30.45 -6.44 1.29
CA VAL A 381 -29.74 -5.26 0.78
C VAL A 381 -30.52 -4.64 -0.37
N GLU A 382 -30.98 -5.44 -1.33
CA GLU A 382 -31.77 -4.98 -2.47
C GLU A 382 -33.07 -4.31 -2.02
N SER A 383 -33.77 -4.89 -1.06
CA SER A 383 -34.98 -4.29 -0.47
C SER A 383 -34.71 -2.95 0.19
N ALA A 384 -33.59 -2.82 0.93
CA ALA A 384 -33.24 -1.60 1.67
C ALA A 384 -32.71 -0.49 0.75
N TRP A 385 -31.91 -0.85 -0.26
CA TRP A 385 -31.21 0.10 -1.12
C TRP A 385 -31.92 0.36 -2.45
N GLY A 386 -32.86 -0.52 -2.85
CA GLY A 386 -33.54 -0.47 -4.15
C GLY A 386 -32.71 -1.03 -5.29
N ALA A 387 -31.49 -1.44 -5.03
CA ALA A 387 -30.59 -2.12 -5.96
C ALA A 387 -29.57 -2.95 -5.18
N LEU A 388 -28.98 -3.95 -5.84
CA LEU A 388 -27.87 -4.74 -5.33
C LEU A 388 -26.63 -4.44 -6.18
N PRO A 389 -25.60 -3.73 -5.62
CA PRO A 389 -24.33 -3.59 -6.32
C PRO A 389 -23.66 -4.95 -6.57
N ASP A 390 -23.15 -5.18 -7.80
CA ASP A 390 -22.59 -6.46 -8.26
C ASP A 390 -21.30 -6.86 -7.53
N ASP A 391 -20.62 -5.89 -6.96
CA ASP A 391 -19.30 -5.98 -6.35
C ASP A 391 -19.32 -6.07 -4.83
N LEU A 392 -20.49 -6.44 -4.26
CA LEU A 392 -20.68 -6.58 -2.82
C LEU A 392 -20.14 -7.92 -2.28
N TRP A 393 -19.45 -7.80 -1.15
CA TRP A 393 -18.94 -8.90 -0.37
C TRP A 393 -19.45 -8.84 1.07
N LEU A 394 -19.49 -9.99 1.73
CA LEU A 394 -19.86 -10.11 3.14
C LEU A 394 -18.66 -10.62 3.97
N ARG A 395 -18.37 -9.90 5.08
CA ARG A 395 -17.44 -10.37 6.12
C ARG A 395 -18.08 -10.19 7.51
N GLY A 396 -18.52 -11.28 8.11
CA GLY A 396 -19.28 -11.22 9.36
C GLY A 396 -20.54 -10.37 9.20
N LYS A 397 -20.58 -9.18 9.82
CA LYS A 397 -21.69 -8.21 9.73
C LYS A 397 -21.35 -6.98 8.86
N ARG A 398 -20.28 -7.02 8.07
CA ARG A 398 -19.84 -5.89 7.23
C ARG A 398 -20.07 -6.23 5.76
N LEU A 399 -20.67 -5.30 5.06
CA LEU A 399 -20.69 -5.28 3.61
C LEU A 399 -19.43 -4.55 3.12
N LEU A 400 -18.80 -5.10 2.10
CA LEU A 400 -17.58 -4.57 1.51
C LEU A 400 -17.81 -4.42 -0.01
N LEU A 401 -17.20 -3.41 -0.62
CA LEU A 401 -17.15 -3.23 -2.08
C LEU A 401 -15.77 -3.63 -2.58
N SER A 402 -15.71 -4.34 -3.69
CA SER A 402 -14.46 -4.75 -4.31
C SER A 402 -14.51 -4.55 -5.83
N THR A 403 -13.66 -5.24 -6.57
CA THR A 403 -13.56 -5.14 -8.03
C THR A 403 -13.84 -6.49 -8.69
N PRO A 404 -14.21 -6.50 -9.98
CA PRO A 404 -14.37 -7.75 -10.73
C PRO A 404 -13.12 -8.63 -10.71
N GLU A 405 -11.92 -8.04 -10.78
CA GLU A 405 -10.66 -8.78 -10.79
C GLU A 405 -10.43 -9.53 -9.46
N VAL A 406 -10.88 -8.97 -8.33
CA VAL A 406 -10.87 -9.69 -7.04
C VAL A 406 -11.81 -10.89 -7.09
N HIS A 407 -12.96 -10.74 -7.71
CA HIS A 407 -13.93 -11.83 -7.89
C HIS A 407 -13.36 -12.91 -8.82
N ASP A 408 -12.71 -12.53 -9.92
CA ASP A 408 -12.09 -13.46 -10.87
C ASP A 408 -10.98 -14.28 -10.21
N VAL A 409 -10.16 -13.65 -9.37
CA VAL A 409 -9.15 -14.38 -8.58
C VAL A 409 -9.80 -15.33 -7.60
N TRP A 410 -10.91 -14.96 -6.98
CA TRP A 410 -11.65 -15.80 -6.04
C TRP A 410 -12.27 -17.02 -6.72
N GLU A 411 -12.82 -16.85 -7.94
CA GLU A 411 -13.41 -17.91 -8.77
C GLU A 411 -12.33 -18.80 -9.43
N SER A 412 -11.09 -18.29 -9.59
CA SER A 412 -10.04 -18.98 -10.31
C SER A 412 -9.67 -20.32 -9.66
N GLU A 413 -9.16 -21.25 -10.49
CA GLU A 413 -8.51 -22.47 -10.00
C GLU A 413 -7.27 -22.08 -9.20
N ARG A 414 -7.10 -22.71 -8.03
CA ARG A 414 -6.06 -22.32 -7.08
C ARG A 414 -5.06 -23.43 -6.90
N SER A 415 -3.78 -23.05 -6.83
CA SER A 415 -2.69 -23.97 -6.51
C SER A 415 -2.43 -24.01 -5.02
N ARG A 416 -2.11 -25.17 -4.50
CA ARG A 416 -1.65 -25.36 -3.13
C ARG A 416 -0.13 -25.51 -3.11
N ARG A 417 0.49 -25.33 -1.95
CA ARG A 417 1.92 -25.46 -1.71
C ARG A 417 2.49 -26.71 -2.40
N GLY A 418 3.40 -26.49 -3.35
CA GLY A 418 4.13 -27.55 -4.03
C GLY A 418 3.37 -28.41 -5.05
N GLY A 419 2.10 -28.05 -5.37
CA GLY A 419 1.32 -28.79 -6.35
C GLY A 419 0.06 -28.07 -6.81
N ARG A 420 -0.46 -28.46 -7.98
CA ARG A 420 -1.77 -28.01 -8.45
C ARG A 420 -2.85 -28.79 -7.71
N THR A 421 -3.58 -28.14 -6.82
CA THR A 421 -4.83 -28.66 -6.30
C THR A 421 -5.94 -27.79 -6.85
N ARG A 422 -6.77 -28.35 -7.72
CA ARG A 422 -8.00 -27.69 -8.17
C ARG A 422 -8.96 -27.67 -6.99
N ILE A 423 -9.22 -26.48 -6.47
CA ILE A 423 -10.26 -26.26 -5.48
C ILE A 423 -11.42 -25.59 -6.20
N PRO A 424 -12.59 -26.21 -6.27
CA PRO A 424 -13.79 -25.60 -6.88
C PRO A 424 -14.01 -24.20 -6.30
N GLY A 425 -14.47 -23.27 -7.11
CA GLY A 425 -14.81 -21.90 -6.74
C GLY A 425 -15.61 -21.82 -5.44
N GLY A 426 -15.77 -20.64 -4.88
CA GLY A 426 -16.51 -20.42 -3.66
C GLY A 426 -15.67 -20.32 -2.38
N ARG A 427 -14.32 -20.37 -2.45
CA ARG A 427 -13.45 -20.29 -1.26
C ARG A 427 -12.09 -19.66 -1.55
N TRP A 428 -11.61 -18.83 -0.60
CA TRP A 428 -10.25 -18.31 -0.58
C TRP A 428 -9.23 -19.38 -0.16
N ARG A 429 -9.09 -20.45 -0.94
CA ARG A 429 -8.11 -21.49 -0.64
C ARG A 429 -7.26 -21.76 -1.88
N PRO A 430 -5.96 -21.81 -1.68
CA PRO A 430 -5.20 -21.78 -0.42
C PRO A 430 -4.87 -20.37 0.11
N LEU A 431 -5.41 -19.28 -0.45
CA LEU A 431 -5.17 -17.92 0.05
C LEU A 431 -5.85 -17.70 1.40
N LYS A 432 -5.07 -17.22 2.37
CA LYS A 432 -5.60 -16.75 3.65
C LYS A 432 -5.90 -15.26 3.56
N VAL A 433 -7.09 -14.93 3.08
CA VAL A 433 -7.57 -13.54 2.97
C VAL A 433 -8.09 -13.06 4.32
N ILE A 434 -7.55 -11.93 4.77
CA ILE A 434 -7.88 -11.29 6.05
C ILE A 434 -8.89 -10.17 5.84
N HIS A 435 -8.73 -9.38 4.78
CA HIS A 435 -9.59 -8.25 4.46
C HIS A 435 -9.59 -8.02 2.94
N LEU A 436 -10.64 -7.41 2.42
CA LEU A 436 -10.69 -6.92 1.05
C LEU A 436 -11.52 -5.65 0.94
N GLY A 437 -11.20 -4.85 -0.03
CA GLY A 437 -11.96 -3.75 -0.54
C GLY A 437 -12.33 -2.64 0.45
N LEU A 438 -13.30 -1.86 0.06
CA LEU A 438 -13.84 -0.72 0.80
C LEU A 438 -14.98 -1.16 1.74
N SER A 439 -14.94 -0.77 3.00
CA SER A 439 -16.06 -0.99 3.92
C SER A 439 -17.26 -0.14 3.50
N ALA A 440 -18.36 -0.77 3.09
CA ALA A 440 -19.55 -0.14 2.55
C ALA A 440 -20.63 0.13 3.60
N ALA A 441 -21.03 -0.91 4.32
CA ALA A 441 -22.08 -0.81 5.32
C ALA A 441 -21.96 -1.85 6.43
N ARG A 442 -22.78 -1.70 7.46
CA ARG A 442 -22.90 -2.65 8.58
C ARG A 442 -24.30 -3.19 8.69
N LEU A 443 -24.41 -4.51 8.83
CA LEU A 443 -25.65 -5.22 9.12
C LEU A 443 -25.88 -5.34 10.63
N ARG A 444 -27.12 -5.18 11.05
CA ARG A 444 -27.57 -5.44 12.42
C ARG A 444 -28.93 -6.12 12.42
N ARG A 445 -29.04 -7.25 13.11
CA ARG A 445 -30.27 -8.05 13.19
C ARG A 445 -30.87 -8.43 11.82
N GLY A 446 -30.04 -8.57 10.82
CA GLY A 446 -30.46 -8.88 9.44
C GLY A 446 -30.71 -7.67 8.54
N ASP A 447 -30.76 -6.44 9.09
CA ASP A 447 -31.02 -5.21 8.32
C ASP A 447 -29.74 -4.43 8.04
N VAL A 448 -29.74 -3.58 6.99
CA VAL A 448 -28.68 -2.63 6.71
C VAL A 448 -28.80 -1.44 7.67
N GLU A 449 -27.96 -1.44 8.72
CA GLU A 449 -28.05 -0.44 9.78
C GLU A 449 -27.32 0.87 9.42
N ARG A 450 -26.10 0.77 8.89
CA ARG A 450 -25.24 1.95 8.74
C ARG A 450 -24.46 1.88 7.44
N ILE A 451 -24.50 2.97 6.67
CA ILE A 451 -23.59 3.20 5.54
C ILE A 451 -22.33 3.89 6.07
N VAL A 452 -21.16 3.40 5.68
CA VAL A 452 -19.87 3.97 6.11
C VAL A 452 -19.58 5.26 5.35
N ALA A 453 -19.22 6.33 6.05
CA ALA A 453 -18.97 7.64 5.44
C ALA A 453 -17.97 7.59 4.27
N GLY A 454 -16.88 6.82 4.42
CA GLY A 454 -15.87 6.67 3.36
C GLY A 454 -16.35 5.99 2.08
N ALA A 455 -17.53 5.32 2.11
CA ALA A 455 -18.15 4.70 0.95
C ALA A 455 -19.35 5.50 0.42
N ALA A 456 -19.73 6.60 1.06
CA ALA A 456 -20.94 7.33 0.72
C ALA A 456 -20.93 7.84 -0.73
N HIS A 457 -19.81 8.38 -1.19
CA HIS A 457 -19.68 8.90 -2.56
C HIS A 457 -19.79 7.81 -3.61
N GLU A 458 -19.18 6.65 -3.37
CA GLU A 458 -19.21 5.48 -4.24
C GLU A 458 -20.60 4.86 -4.30
N LEU A 459 -21.32 4.83 -3.18
CA LEU A 459 -22.63 4.21 -3.06
C LEU A 459 -23.78 5.12 -3.49
N ALA A 460 -23.68 6.43 -3.30
CA ALA A 460 -24.77 7.38 -3.55
C ALA A 460 -25.48 7.20 -4.91
N PRO A 461 -24.78 7.04 -6.04
CA PRO A 461 -25.43 6.85 -7.34
C PRO A 461 -26.05 5.45 -7.53
N ARG A 462 -25.75 4.50 -6.64
CA ARG A 462 -26.15 3.09 -6.75
C ARG A 462 -27.33 2.72 -5.85
N LEU A 463 -27.76 3.61 -4.96
CA LEU A 463 -28.76 3.32 -3.93
C LEU A 463 -30.03 4.16 -4.09
N PRO A 464 -30.92 3.84 -5.06
CA PRO A 464 -32.09 4.67 -5.36
C PRO A 464 -33.04 4.87 -4.16
N ASN A 465 -33.15 3.88 -3.24
CA ASN A 465 -34.01 3.99 -2.06
C ASN A 465 -33.27 4.50 -0.81
N ALA A 466 -31.93 4.60 -0.84
CA ALA A 466 -31.12 4.99 0.33
C ALA A 466 -30.21 6.19 0.02
N SER A 467 -30.54 7.00 -0.98
CA SER A 467 -29.91 8.28 -1.25
C SER A 467 -30.94 9.33 -1.63
N SER A 468 -30.69 10.61 -1.29
CA SER A 468 -31.55 11.74 -1.62
C SER A 468 -30.71 12.99 -1.91
N GLU A 469 -31.08 13.69 -2.98
CA GLU A 469 -30.51 15.00 -3.29
C GLU A 469 -31.20 16.07 -2.43
N VAL A 470 -30.38 16.87 -1.75
CA VAL A 470 -30.83 17.92 -0.81
C VAL A 470 -30.14 19.24 -1.11
N ASP A 471 -30.69 20.33 -0.58
CA ASP A 471 -30.02 21.62 -0.62
C ASP A 471 -28.91 21.68 0.44
N GLY A 472 -27.83 22.41 0.16
CA GLY A 472 -26.65 22.46 1.02
C GLY A 472 -26.97 22.97 2.43
N ASP A 473 -27.90 23.91 2.58
CA ASP A 473 -28.34 24.46 3.86
C ASP A 473 -28.80 23.38 4.85
N LEU A 474 -29.38 22.29 4.35
CA LEU A 474 -29.76 21.15 5.19
C LEU A 474 -28.54 20.45 5.80
N ILE A 475 -27.49 20.25 5.00
CA ILE A 475 -26.24 19.64 5.48
C ILE A 475 -25.57 20.56 6.47
N ASP A 476 -25.59 21.88 6.24
CA ASP A 476 -25.03 22.89 7.13
C ASP A 476 -25.75 22.90 8.48
N ALA A 477 -27.10 22.85 8.49
CA ALA A 477 -27.89 22.74 9.69
C ALA A 477 -27.57 21.47 10.50
N LEU A 478 -27.44 20.31 9.82
CA LEU A 478 -27.06 19.05 10.47
C LEU A 478 -25.63 19.10 11.03
N LEU A 479 -24.69 19.81 10.36
CA LEU A 479 -23.34 20.02 10.86
C LEU A 479 -23.30 20.94 12.07
N ALA A 480 -24.24 21.90 12.17
CA ALA A 480 -24.47 22.73 13.34
C ALA A 480 -25.23 22.00 14.47
N ASP A 481 -25.45 20.69 14.35
CA ASP A 481 -26.20 19.84 15.30
C ASP A 481 -27.68 20.26 15.48
N GLU A 482 -28.27 20.85 14.45
CA GLU A 482 -29.73 21.12 14.46
C GLU A 482 -30.49 19.79 14.33
N GLU A 483 -31.51 19.66 15.19
CA GLU A 483 -32.37 18.48 15.18
C GLU A 483 -33.53 18.68 14.20
N MET A 484 -33.73 17.76 13.27
CA MET A 484 -34.85 17.82 12.33
C MET A 484 -35.45 16.44 12.06
N SER A 485 -36.76 16.43 11.82
CA SER A 485 -37.47 15.24 11.37
C SER A 485 -37.18 14.94 9.90
N PRO A 486 -37.43 13.71 9.42
CA PRO A 486 -37.28 13.38 8.00
C PRO A 486 -38.15 14.25 7.08
N ASP A 487 -39.36 14.61 7.52
CA ASP A 487 -40.29 15.47 6.76
C ASP A 487 -39.74 16.91 6.63
N GLU A 488 -39.20 17.49 7.69
CA GLU A 488 -38.53 18.81 7.66
C GLU A 488 -37.28 18.78 6.77
N ALA A 489 -36.55 17.67 6.78
CA ALA A 489 -35.38 17.45 5.93
C ALA A 489 -35.73 17.16 4.48
N GLY A 490 -37.00 16.98 4.12
CA GLY A 490 -37.43 16.58 2.79
C GLY A 490 -36.91 15.19 2.36
N VAL A 491 -36.58 14.35 3.36
CA VAL A 491 -36.03 13.00 3.13
C VAL A 491 -37.14 11.98 3.22
N ASN A 492 -37.64 11.56 2.06
CA ASN A 492 -38.62 10.49 1.99
C ASN A 492 -37.93 9.12 1.95
N ALA A 493 -37.42 8.67 3.10
CA ALA A 493 -36.61 7.46 3.21
C ALA A 493 -37.17 6.48 4.25
N VAL A 494 -36.95 5.20 3.99
CA VAL A 494 -37.20 4.14 4.97
C VAL A 494 -36.19 4.28 6.12
N ARG A 495 -36.63 3.98 7.34
CA ARG A 495 -35.77 3.99 8.54
C ARG A 495 -34.49 3.18 8.31
N GLY A 496 -33.32 3.80 8.51
CA GLY A 496 -32.02 3.13 8.32
C GLY A 496 -30.92 4.08 7.90
N GLY A 497 -29.80 3.49 7.44
CA GLY A 497 -28.69 4.24 6.88
C GLY A 497 -29.09 4.85 5.53
N HIS A 498 -28.77 6.12 5.33
CA HIS A 498 -29.11 6.88 4.14
C HIS A 498 -27.97 7.83 3.75
N ILE A 499 -27.93 8.28 2.50
CA ILE A 499 -26.93 9.23 1.99
C ILE A 499 -27.64 10.50 1.55
N LEU A 500 -27.23 11.64 2.07
CA LEU A 500 -27.63 12.94 1.55
C LEU A 500 -26.58 13.40 0.54
N ILE A 501 -27.04 13.89 -0.61
CA ILE A 501 -26.20 14.38 -1.71
C ILE A 501 -26.49 15.87 -1.86
N ASP A 502 -25.51 16.71 -1.63
CA ASP A 502 -25.61 18.14 -1.88
C ASP A 502 -25.77 18.37 -3.40
N ARG A 503 -26.82 19.06 -3.81
CA ARG A 503 -27.09 19.34 -5.23
C ARG A 503 -26.01 20.20 -5.88
N ALA A 504 -25.42 21.14 -5.12
CA ALA A 504 -24.47 22.10 -5.65
C ALA A 504 -23.03 21.56 -5.64
N THR A 505 -22.57 20.99 -4.51
CA THR A 505 -21.19 20.55 -4.33
C THR A 505 -20.97 19.07 -4.62
N ARG A 506 -22.08 18.29 -4.70
CA ARG A 506 -22.07 16.82 -4.83
C ARG A 506 -21.43 16.11 -3.64
N ASP A 507 -21.24 16.80 -2.51
CA ASP A 507 -20.82 16.15 -1.26
C ASP A 507 -21.84 15.10 -0.85
N CYS A 508 -21.35 13.91 -0.47
CA CYS A 508 -22.16 12.78 -0.04
C CYS A 508 -21.98 12.53 1.45
N VAL A 509 -23.05 12.66 2.21
CA VAL A 509 -23.03 12.62 3.66
C VAL A 509 -23.87 11.45 4.18
N SER A 510 -23.24 10.53 4.93
CA SER A 510 -23.95 9.42 5.56
C SER A 510 -24.75 9.89 6.75
N VAL A 511 -26.03 9.54 6.79
CA VAL A 511 -26.96 9.85 7.89
C VAL A 511 -27.70 8.59 8.34
N TRP A 512 -28.27 8.65 9.52
CA TRP A 512 -29.29 7.74 10.01
C TRP A 512 -30.64 8.43 9.94
N VAL A 513 -31.60 7.81 9.28
CA VAL A 513 -32.99 8.26 9.24
C VAL A 513 -33.80 7.45 10.24
N GLY A 514 -34.35 8.12 11.24
CA GLY A 514 -35.18 7.54 12.29
C GLY A 514 -36.36 8.45 12.60
N VAL A 515 -36.63 8.75 13.88
CA VAL A 515 -37.52 9.82 14.28
C VAL A 515 -36.93 11.19 13.92
N ARG A 516 -35.59 11.24 13.86
CA ARG A 516 -34.79 12.39 13.43
C ARG A 516 -33.75 11.93 12.44
N VAL A 517 -33.27 12.87 11.63
CA VAL A 517 -32.10 12.68 10.78
C VAL A 517 -30.85 13.01 11.61
N SER A 518 -29.89 12.09 11.63
CA SER A 518 -28.65 12.24 12.41
C SER A 518 -27.43 11.95 11.54
N LEU A 519 -26.38 12.78 11.65
CA LEU A 519 -25.12 12.56 10.95
C LEU A 519 -24.42 11.29 11.45
N MET A 520 -23.91 10.49 10.52
CA MET A 520 -23.13 9.27 10.79
C MET A 520 -21.66 9.46 10.45
N LEU A 521 -21.13 10.65 10.72
CA LEU A 521 -19.76 11.07 10.50
C LEU A 521 -18.92 11.00 11.78
N GLY A 522 -17.63 10.66 11.64
CA GLY A 522 -16.66 10.82 12.71
C GLY A 522 -16.25 12.29 12.91
N LYS A 523 -15.57 12.60 14.03
CA LYS A 523 -15.11 13.97 14.35
C LYS A 523 -14.25 14.56 13.22
N ALA A 524 -13.28 13.81 12.70
CA ALA A 524 -12.40 14.24 11.61
C ALA A 524 -13.18 14.59 10.32
N GLU A 525 -14.12 13.74 9.92
CA GLU A 525 -14.93 13.96 8.73
C GLU A 525 -15.85 15.20 8.88
N ARG A 526 -16.46 15.37 10.06
CA ARG A 526 -17.26 16.56 10.37
C ARG A 526 -16.42 17.83 10.28
N ARG A 527 -15.24 17.85 10.89
CA ARG A 527 -14.33 19.01 10.88
C ARG A 527 -13.96 19.41 9.47
N ILE A 528 -13.52 18.44 8.65
CA ILE A 528 -13.14 18.68 7.26
C ILE A 528 -14.34 19.22 6.46
N LEU A 529 -15.50 18.58 6.58
CA LEU A 529 -16.69 19.00 5.85
C LEU A 529 -17.16 20.40 6.27
N SER A 530 -17.13 20.73 7.58
CA SER A 530 -17.45 22.08 8.06
C SER A 530 -16.50 23.12 7.48
N LEU A 531 -15.19 22.86 7.46
CA LEU A 531 -14.21 23.77 6.88
C LEU A 531 -14.38 23.95 5.36
N LYS A 532 -14.65 22.88 4.61
CA LYS A 532 -14.96 22.93 3.19
C LYS A 532 -16.16 23.84 2.90
N ARG A 533 -17.13 23.86 3.79
CA ARG A 533 -18.38 24.63 3.67
C ARG A 533 -18.31 26.02 4.31
N GLY A 534 -17.13 26.41 4.84
CA GLY A 534 -16.93 27.72 5.46
C GLY A 534 -17.66 27.90 6.80
N LEU A 535 -18.03 26.79 7.47
CA LEU A 535 -18.68 26.82 8.77
C LEU A 535 -17.66 26.95 9.90
N SER A 536 -18.03 27.69 10.96
CA SER A 536 -17.23 27.76 12.18
C SER A 536 -17.28 26.42 12.90
N ILE A 537 -16.13 25.90 13.33
CA ILE A 537 -16.05 24.70 14.15
C ILE A 537 -16.42 25.08 15.58
N THR A 538 -17.62 24.76 16.01
CA THR A 538 -18.02 24.85 17.43
C THR A 538 -17.49 23.60 18.12
N GLU A 539 -16.42 23.72 18.91
CA GLU A 539 -16.05 22.69 19.87
C GLU A 539 -17.13 22.68 20.99
N LYS A 540 -17.95 21.63 21.01
CA LYS A 540 -18.66 21.32 22.27
C LYS A 540 -17.61 20.76 23.21
N GLU A 541 -17.29 21.51 24.29
CA GLU A 541 -16.55 20.98 25.42
C GLU A 541 -17.27 19.71 25.88
N GLU A 542 -16.53 18.60 25.95
CA GLU A 542 -17.02 17.36 26.55
C GLU A 542 -17.20 17.64 28.06
N GLU A 543 -18.46 17.79 28.55
CA GLU A 543 -18.79 17.64 29.96
C GLU A 543 -18.74 16.17 30.40
#